data_a1d47ecbf1590fac4fd0a79d0e366aec
#
_entry.id   a1d47ecbf1590fac4fd0a79d0e366aec
#
_cell.length_a   1.000
_cell.length_b   1.000
_cell.length_c   1.000
_cell.angle_alpha   90.00
_cell.angle_beta   90.00
_cell.angle_gamma   90.00
#
_symmetry.space_group_name_H-M   'P 1'
#
loop_
_entity.id
_entity.type
_entity.pdbx_description
1 polymer ?
#
loop_
_entity_poly.entity_id
_entity_poly.type
_entity_poly.pdbx_seq_one_letter_code
_entity_poly.pdbx_strand_id
1 'polypeptide(L)'
;MFTGIVEELGVITARDDLPDAARFTVRGDLVTSDAKHGDSIAVNGVCLTVVTVEGGAFTADVMEESLRRSSLSKLGPGDRVNLERAAAVNSRLGGHIVQGHVDGTGHVISLSPSEHWTVVRLALPTALARYVVEKGSITIDGVSLTVSALGRGVPGDDAQHWFEVSLIPTTLELTNLGGAEPGTIVNLEVDIVAKYVERLVTLKEEK
;
A
#
# COMPACT_ATOMS: atom_id res chain seq x y z
N MET A 1 -10.31 -2.37 8.24
CA MET A 1 -9.77 -3.55 7.51
C MET A 1 -10.15 -3.43 6.04
N PHE A 2 -9.29 -3.91 5.17
CA PHE A 2 -9.38 -3.83 3.70
C PHE A 2 -9.09 -5.21 3.11
N THR A 3 -9.20 -5.32 1.80
CA THR A 3 -8.95 -6.56 1.07
C THR A 3 -7.70 -6.49 0.19
N GLY A 4 -7.19 -5.29 -0.06
CA GLY A 4 -6.13 -5.01 -1.02
C GLY A 4 -6.61 -5.03 -2.47
N ILE A 5 -7.91 -4.88 -2.67
CA ILE A 5 -8.50 -4.70 -4.00
C ILE A 5 -8.83 -3.22 -4.15
N VAL A 6 -8.01 -2.53 -4.94
CA VAL A 6 -8.22 -1.10 -5.23
C VAL A 6 -9.55 -0.91 -5.95
N GLU A 7 -10.37 0.00 -5.42
CA GLU A 7 -11.67 0.31 -6.01
C GLU A 7 -11.59 1.46 -7.02
N GLU A 8 -10.66 2.39 -6.77
CA GLU A 8 -10.54 3.62 -7.56
C GLU A 8 -9.12 4.18 -7.53
N LEU A 9 -8.69 4.73 -8.63
CA LEU A 9 -7.46 5.52 -8.73
C LEU A 9 -7.81 7.00 -8.57
N GLY A 10 -7.70 7.51 -7.34
CA GLY A 10 -7.98 8.89 -7.00
C GLY A 10 -6.81 9.84 -7.20
N VAL A 11 -6.98 11.09 -6.79
CA VAL A 11 -5.96 12.14 -6.87
C VAL A 11 -5.97 13.02 -5.62
N ILE A 12 -4.78 13.37 -5.13
CA ILE A 12 -4.64 14.38 -4.09
C ILE A 12 -4.90 15.75 -4.71
N THR A 13 -5.86 16.49 -4.17
CA THR A 13 -6.22 17.83 -4.68
C THR A 13 -5.66 18.96 -3.83
N ALA A 14 -5.41 18.70 -2.53
CA ALA A 14 -4.76 19.63 -1.62
C ALA A 14 -4.00 18.89 -0.51
N ARG A 15 -2.97 19.57 0.03
CA ARG A 15 -2.23 19.16 1.22
C ARG A 15 -1.92 20.41 2.03
N ASP A 16 -2.33 20.39 3.29
CA ASP A 16 -2.05 21.42 4.26
C ASP A 16 -1.14 20.84 5.34
N ASP A 17 0.12 21.29 5.39
CA ASP A 17 1.06 20.84 6.41
C ASP A 17 0.79 21.55 7.74
N LEU A 18 0.69 20.76 8.81
CA LEU A 18 0.48 21.17 10.19
C LEU A 18 1.75 20.88 11.01
N PRO A 19 1.91 21.42 12.23
CA PRO A 19 3.13 21.24 13.02
C PRO A 19 3.52 19.76 13.28
N ASP A 20 2.54 18.88 13.41
CA ASP A 20 2.71 17.45 13.78
C ASP A 20 1.85 16.50 12.92
N ALA A 21 1.29 17.02 11.81
CA ALA A 21 0.39 16.30 10.93
C ALA A 21 0.37 16.92 9.52
N ALA A 22 -0.38 16.32 8.61
CA ALA A 22 -0.80 16.96 7.37
C ALA A 22 -2.27 16.64 7.12
N ARG A 23 -3.03 17.60 6.61
CA ARG A 23 -4.39 17.36 6.10
C ARG A 23 -4.32 17.17 4.60
N PHE A 24 -4.79 16.02 4.15
CA PHE A 24 -4.95 15.72 2.74
C PHE A 24 -6.40 15.91 2.31
N THR A 25 -6.60 16.48 1.12
CA THR A 25 -7.86 16.43 0.40
C THR A 25 -7.67 15.51 -0.79
N VAL A 26 -8.44 14.44 -0.84
CA VAL A 26 -8.34 13.39 -1.86
C VAL A 26 -9.67 13.29 -2.60
N ARG A 27 -9.60 13.39 -3.93
CA ARG A 27 -10.76 13.15 -4.81
C ARG A 27 -10.82 11.67 -5.18
N GLY A 28 -12.01 11.10 -5.03
CA GLY A 28 -12.34 9.75 -5.43
C GLY A 28 -13.87 9.62 -5.43
N ASP A 29 -14.50 9.67 -6.59
CA ASP A 29 -15.96 9.75 -6.71
C ASP A 29 -16.65 8.45 -6.25
N LEU A 30 -15.98 7.28 -6.45
CA LEU A 30 -16.51 6.00 -6.02
C LEU A 30 -16.40 5.83 -4.50
N VAL A 31 -15.21 6.05 -3.93
CA VAL A 31 -14.99 5.82 -2.48
C VAL A 31 -15.72 6.85 -1.62
N THR A 32 -16.08 8.00 -2.17
CA THR A 32 -16.86 9.03 -1.47
C THR A 32 -18.38 8.89 -1.63
N SER A 33 -18.84 7.98 -2.49
CA SER A 33 -20.27 7.86 -2.84
C SER A 33 -21.17 7.52 -1.64
N ASP A 34 -20.64 6.81 -0.64
CA ASP A 34 -21.33 6.42 0.59
C ASP A 34 -20.52 6.72 1.87
N ALA A 35 -19.32 7.27 1.71
CA ALA A 35 -18.43 7.59 2.84
C ALA A 35 -19.00 8.74 3.69
N LYS A 36 -18.72 8.70 4.98
CA LYS A 36 -19.12 9.72 5.97
C LYS A 36 -18.01 9.92 7.01
N HIS A 37 -18.15 10.96 7.79
CA HIS A 37 -17.25 11.24 8.91
C HIS A 37 -17.03 10.01 9.78
N GLY A 38 -15.75 9.68 10.05
CA GLY A 38 -15.34 8.54 10.87
C GLY A 38 -15.14 7.24 10.10
N ASP A 39 -15.53 7.15 8.83
CA ASP A 39 -15.24 5.98 8.00
C ASP A 39 -13.75 5.89 7.68
N SER A 40 -13.28 4.69 7.34
CA SER A 40 -11.90 4.46 6.93
C SER A 40 -11.80 4.26 5.43
N ILE A 41 -10.87 4.98 4.81
CA ILE A 41 -10.47 4.79 3.41
C ILE A 41 -8.95 4.55 3.38
N ALA A 42 -8.50 3.51 2.69
CA ALA A 42 -7.08 3.29 2.43
C ALA A 42 -6.62 4.19 1.28
N VAL A 43 -5.53 4.92 1.50
CA VAL A 43 -4.85 5.76 0.50
C VAL A 43 -3.44 5.21 0.30
N ASN A 44 -3.14 4.66 -0.86
CA ASN A 44 -1.91 3.89 -1.11
C ASN A 44 -1.62 2.88 0.02
N GLY A 45 -2.66 2.17 0.49
CA GLY A 45 -2.55 1.19 1.57
C GLY A 45 -2.45 1.77 2.99
N VAL A 46 -2.49 3.08 3.17
CA VAL A 46 -2.53 3.71 4.50
C VAL A 46 -3.99 3.96 4.90
N CYS A 47 -4.43 3.35 5.99
CA CYS A 47 -5.76 3.56 6.56
C CYS A 47 -5.89 4.98 7.10
N LEU A 48 -6.76 5.78 6.49
CA LEU A 48 -7.05 7.15 6.91
C LEU A 48 -8.51 7.27 7.34
N THR A 49 -8.74 8.07 8.37
CA THR A 49 -10.09 8.37 8.85
C THR A 49 -10.64 9.59 8.14
N VAL A 50 -11.80 9.47 7.55
CA VAL A 50 -12.52 10.54 6.86
C VAL A 50 -12.96 11.61 7.86
N VAL A 51 -12.54 12.86 7.63
CA VAL A 51 -12.96 14.03 8.42
C VAL A 51 -14.17 14.72 7.78
N THR A 52 -14.10 15.02 6.49
CA THR A 52 -15.22 15.59 5.73
C THR A 52 -15.37 14.89 4.39
N VAL A 53 -16.58 14.91 3.82
CA VAL A 53 -16.86 14.48 2.44
C VAL A 53 -17.64 15.58 1.76
N GLU A 54 -17.13 16.09 0.64
CA GLU A 54 -17.78 17.14 -0.14
C GLU A 54 -17.36 17.08 -1.62
N GLY A 55 -18.31 17.16 -2.54
CA GLY A 55 -18.04 17.30 -3.98
C GLY A 55 -17.19 16.19 -4.59
N GLY A 56 -17.34 14.93 -4.15
CA GLY A 56 -16.55 13.80 -4.65
C GLY A 56 -15.11 13.75 -4.10
N ALA A 57 -14.84 14.52 -3.03
CA ALA A 57 -13.56 14.49 -2.33
C ALA A 57 -13.79 14.28 -0.83
N PHE A 58 -12.79 13.73 -0.15
CA PHE A 58 -12.75 13.64 1.31
C PHE A 58 -11.47 14.26 1.86
N THR A 59 -11.55 14.71 3.11
CA THR A 59 -10.36 15.15 3.86
C THR A 59 -9.99 14.12 4.91
N ALA A 60 -8.70 13.97 5.17
CA ALA A 60 -8.17 13.14 6.24
C ALA A 60 -6.95 13.80 6.88
N ASP A 61 -6.86 13.73 8.22
CA ASP A 61 -5.69 14.17 8.96
C ASP A 61 -4.72 13.00 9.11
N VAL A 62 -3.47 13.20 8.71
CA VAL A 62 -2.40 12.20 8.71
C VAL A 62 -1.36 12.62 9.72
N MET A 63 -1.17 11.81 10.77
CA MET A 63 -0.20 12.04 11.83
C MET A 63 1.23 11.94 11.29
N GLU A 64 2.18 12.65 11.93
CA GLU A 64 3.60 12.65 11.59
C GLU A 64 4.17 11.21 11.49
N GLU A 65 3.79 10.30 12.40
CA GLU A 65 4.24 8.89 12.37
C GLU A 65 3.82 8.20 11.06
N SER A 66 2.59 8.40 10.61
CA SER A 66 2.11 7.84 9.34
C SER A 66 2.82 8.44 8.14
N LEU A 67 3.07 9.75 8.16
CA LEU A 67 3.88 10.43 7.13
C LEU A 67 5.30 9.87 7.09
N ARG A 68 5.94 9.72 8.24
CA ARG A 68 7.31 9.23 8.37
C ARG A 68 7.48 7.78 7.92
N ARG A 69 6.48 6.94 8.15
CA ARG A 69 6.49 5.48 7.87
C ARG A 69 6.02 5.12 6.47
N SER A 70 5.45 6.06 5.73
CA SER A 70 4.85 5.78 4.44
C SER A 70 5.33 6.73 3.34
N SER A 71 4.97 6.42 2.10
CA SER A 71 5.21 7.26 0.94
C SER A 71 4.40 8.56 0.98
N LEU A 72 3.36 8.68 1.83
CA LEU A 72 2.48 9.85 1.91
C LEU A 72 3.24 11.15 2.20
N SER A 73 4.37 11.08 2.90
CA SER A 73 5.21 12.28 3.16
C SER A 73 5.66 13.00 1.89
N LYS A 74 5.75 12.28 0.75
CA LYS A 74 6.25 12.80 -0.52
C LYS A 74 5.15 13.20 -1.50
N LEU A 75 3.90 12.87 -1.16
CA LEU A 75 2.75 13.12 -2.02
C LEU A 75 2.20 14.54 -1.83
N GLY A 76 1.72 15.13 -2.92
CA GLY A 76 1.10 16.44 -2.96
C GLY A 76 0.02 16.57 -4.03
N PRO A 77 -0.52 17.79 -4.24
CA PRO A 77 -1.56 18.01 -5.23
C PRO A 77 -1.14 17.56 -6.63
N GLY A 78 -2.02 16.79 -7.29
CA GLY A 78 -1.81 16.18 -8.60
C GLY A 78 -1.36 14.73 -8.56
N ASP A 79 -0.85 14.23 -7.44
CA ASP A 79 -0.42 12.84 -7.34
C ASP A 79 -1.61 11.88 -7.31
N ARG A 80 -1.50 10.78 -8.06
CA ARG A 80 -2.49 9.72 -8.12
C ARG A 80 -2.28 8.73 -6.97
N VAL A 81 -3.38 8.29 -6.38
CA VAL A 81 -3.35 7.38 -5.23
C VAL A 81 -4.39 6.26 -5.39
N ASN A 82 -4.01 5.06 -4.99
CA ASN A 82 -4.92 3.92 -4.90
C ASN A 82 -5.88 4.13 -3.74
N LEU A 83 -7.17 3.94 -3.97
CA LEU A 83 -8.22 4.10 -2.96
C LEU A 83 -9.00 2.80 -2.79
N GLU A 84 -9.28 2.45 -1.53
CA GLU A 84 -10.16 1.33 -1.15
C GLU A 84 -10.94 1.72 0.10
N ARG A 85 -12.26 1.51 0.08
CA ARG A 85 -13.10 1.66 1.29
C ARG A 85 -12.89 0.48 2.24
N ALA A 86 -13.11 0.71 3.53
CA ALA A 86 -13.13 -0.39 4.49
C ALA A 86 -14.14 -1.46 4.07
N ALA A 87 -13.70 -2.73 4.13
CA ALA A 87 -14.51 -3.87 3.72
C ALA A 87 -15.79 -3.99 4.56
N ALA A 88 -16.93 -4.12 3.90
CA ALA A 88 -18.19 -4.42 4.57
C ALA A 88 -18.17 -5.88 5.10
N VAL A 89 -18.90 -6.13 6.20
CA VAL A 89 -18.95 -7.47 6.83
C VAL A 89 -19.41 -8.58 5.89
N ASN A 90 -20.24 -8.23 4.90
CA ASN A 90 -20.76 -9.16 3.90
C ASN A 90 -20.04 -9.09 2.54
N SER A 91 -18.94 -8.36 2.43
CA SER A 91 -18.16 -8.31 1.20
C SER A 91 -17.30 -9.58 1.02
N ARG A 92 -16.85 -9.81 -0.22
CA ARG A 92 -15.88 -10.87 -0.50
C ARG A 92 -14.48 -10.39 -0.11
N LEU A 93 -13.66 -11.29 0.44
CA LEU A 93 -12.23 -11.07 0.61
C LEU A 93 -11.53 -11.47 -0.70
N GLY A 94 -11.41 -10.53 -1.64
CA GLY A 94 -10.86 -10.78 -2.97
C GLY A 94 -9.32 -10.90 -3.00
N GLY A 95 -8.64 -10.27 -2.03
CA GLY A 95 -7.18 -10.37 -1.83
C GLY A 95 -6.84 -11.15 -0.57
N HIS A 96 -6.31 -10.47 0.45
CA HIS A 96 -6.02 -11.06 1.76
C HIS A 96 -6.48 -10.10 2.89
N ILE A 97 -6.22 -10.44 4.15
CA ILE A 97 -6.56 -9.55 5.28
C ILE A 97 -5.56 -8.41 5.32
N VAL A 98 -6.00 -7.21 4.92
CA VAL A 98 -5.22 -5.98 4.90
C VAL A 98 -5.74 -5.04 5.98
N GLN A 99 -4.84 -4.48 6.78
CA GLN A 99 -5.22 -3.58 7.85
C GLN A 99 -5.16 -2.11 7.45
N GLY A 100 -4.36 -1.78 6.42
CA GLY A 100 -3.99 -0.42 6.07
C GLY A 100 -2.91 0.12 7.02
N HIS A 101 -2.14 -0.75 7.63
CA HIS A 101 -1.08 -0.43 8.56
C HIS A 101 0.29 -0.73 7.93
N VAL A 102 0.75 0.21 7.12
CA VAL A 102 2.01 0.12 6.38
C VAL A 102 3.18 -0.18 7.32
N ASP A 103 3.93 -1.23 7.02
CA ASP A 103 5.10 -1.67 7.80
C ASP A 103 6.37 -0.88 7.46
N GLY A 104 6.44 -0.37 6.25
CA GLY A 104 7.55 0.40 5.74
C GLY A 104 7.42 0.67 4.25
N THR A 105 8.45 1.26 3.68
CA THR A 105 8.50 1.54 2.24
C THR A 105 9.55 0.70 1.54
N GLY A 106 9.26 0.30 0.31
CA GLY A 106 10.23 -0.21 -0.65
C GLY A 106 10.36 0.76 -1.81
N HIS A 107 11.13 0.37 -2.81
CA HIS A 107 11.16 1.07 -4.10
C HIS A 107 11.22 0.08 -5.25
N VAL A 108 10.74 0.52 -6.40
CA VAL A 108 10.84 -0.27 -7.63
C VAL A 108 12.30 -0.31 -8.10
N ILE A 109 12.84 -1.51 -8.25
CA ILE A 109 14.21 -1.74 -8.77
C ILE A 109 14.17 -1.82 -10.29
N SER A 110 13.24 -2.63 -10.82
CA SER A 110 13.11 -2.82 -12.26
C SER A 110 11.70 -3.25 -12.64
N LEU A 111 11.34 -2.96 -13.89
CA LEU A 111 10.15 -3.46 -14.55
C LEU A 111 10.58 -4.26 -15.79
N SER A 112 10.02 -5.43 -15.96
CA SER A 112 10.27 -6.33 -17.08
C SER A 112 8.94 -6.66 -17.77
N PRO A 113 8.52 -5.83 -18.75
CA PRO A 113 7.29 -6.06 -19.49
C PRO A 113 7.39 -7.33 -20.34
N SER A 114 6.29 -8.08 -20.42
CA SER A 114 6.08 -9.16 -21.37
C SER A 114 4.77 -8.92 -22.15
N GLU A 115 4.36 -9.86 -22.98
CA GLU A 115 3.15 -9.71 -23.81
C GLU A 115 1.87 -9.56 -22.97
N HIS A 116 1.77 -10.25 -21.83
CA HIS A 116 0.52 -10.34 -21.05
C HIS A 116 0.63 -9.88 -19.59
N TRP A 117 1.84 -9.62 -19.10
CA TRP A 117 2.08 -9.13 -17.74
C TRP A 117 3.39 -8.37 -17.65
N THR A 118 3.57 -7.64 -16.58
CA THR A 118 4.84 -7.00 -16.24
C THR A 118 5.34 -7.57 -14.92
N VAL A 119 6.58 -8.08 -14.91
CA VAL A 119 7.25 -8.42 -13.66
C VAL A 119 7.85 -7.15 -13.07
N VAL A 120 7.49 -6.85 -11.83
CA VAL A 120 8.05 -5.74 -11.06
C VAL A 120 8.90 -6.29 -9.94
N ARG A 121 10.18 -5.90 -9.92
CA ARG A 121 11.09 -6.21 -8.81
C ARG A 121 11.17 -5.01 -7.88
N LEU A 122 11.03 -5.27 -6.59
CA LEU A 122 10.99 -4.26 -5.55
C LEU A 122 12.05 -4.54 -4.47
N ALA A 123 12.63 -3.47 -3.95
CA ALA A 123 13.47 -3.54 -2.76
C ALA A 123 12.64 -3.87 -1.53
N LEU A 124 13.13 -4.80 -0.72
CA LEU A 124 12.47 -5.26 0.49
C LEU A 124 13.34 -4.90 1.70
N PRO A 125 12.86 -4.07 2.63
CA PRO A 125 13.55 -3.80 3.88
C PRO A 125 13.89 -5.10 4.62
N THR A 126 15.12 -5.21 5.14
CA THR A 126 15.61 -6.43 5.84
C THR A 126 14.68 -6.83 6.99
N ALA A 127 14.13 -5.85 7.71
CA ALA A 127 13.21 -6.10 8.82
C ALA A 127 11.92 -6.82 8.39
N LEU A 128 11.48 -6.62 7.14
CA LEU A 128 10.26 -7.23 6.58
C LEU A 128 10.52 -8.56 5.87
N ALA A 129 11.77 -8.85 5.51
CA ALA A 129 12.12 -10.01 4.69
C ALA A 129 11.67 -11.36 5.28
N ARG A 130 11.62 -11.47 6.61
CA ARG A 130 11.18 -12.69 7.32
C ARG A 130 9.69 -13.01 7.15
N TYR A 131 8.87 -12.01 6.80
CA TYR A 131 7.42 -12.15 6.65
C TYR A 131 6.99 -12.40 5.21
N VAL A 132 7.91 -12.23 4.25
CA VAL A 132 7.61 -12.38 2.82
C VAL A 132 8.06 -13.74 2.34
N VAL A 133 7.15 -14.50 1.76
CA VAL A 133 7.40 -15.85 1.25
C VAL A 133 6.95 -15.98 -0.21
N GLU A 134 7.62 -16.82 -0.97
CA GLU A 134 7.18 -17.12 -2.35
C GLU A 134 5.76 -17.69 -2.34
N LYS A 135 4.91 -17.21 -3.26
CA LYS A 135 3.47 -17.50 -3.34
C LYS A 135 2.62 -16.97 -2.18
N GLY A 136 3.24 -16.24 -1.23
CA GLY A 136 2.50 -15.50 -0.20
C GLY A 136 1.93 -14.19 -0.73
N SER A 137 1.13 -13.54 0.11
CA SER A 137 0.52 -12.23 -0.17
C SER A 137 1.33 -11.10 0.45
N ILE A 138 1.36 -9.97 -0.24
CA ILE A 138 1.87 -8.69 0.25
C ILE A 138 1.04 -7.57 -0.37
N THR A 139 0.87 -6.43 0.31
CA THR A 139 0.35 -5.24 -0.36
C THR A 139 1.47 -4.30 -0.79
N ILE A 140 1.31 -3.75 -1.99
CA ILE A 140 2.13 -2.68 -2.55
C ILE A 140 1.20 -1.51 -2.85
N ASP A 141 1.39 -0.39 -2.15
CA ASP A 141 0.46 0.76 -2.22
C ASP A 141 -1.02 0.35 -2.09
N GLY A 142 -1.31 -0.60 -1.18
CA GLY A 142 -2.65 -1.12 -0.93
C GLY A 142 -3.13 -2.18 -1.93
N VAL A 143 -2.37 -2.51 -2.97
CA VAL A 143 -2.71 -3.57 -3.93
C VAL A 143 -2.27 -4.93 -3.39
N SER A 144 -3.19 -5.86 -3.18
CA SER A 144 -2.89 -7.25 -2.80
C SER A 144 -2.28 -8.00 -3.96
N LEU A 145 -1.05 -8.47 -3.79
CA LEU A 145 -0.29 -9.14 -4.84
C LEU A 145 0.37 -10.42 -4.33
N THR A 146 0.56 -11.36 -5.24
CA THR A 146 1.26 -12.60 -4.96
C THR A 146 2.76 -12.45 -5.24
N VAL A 147 3.58 -12.79 -4.28
CA VAL A 147 5.04 -12.85 -4.44
C VAL A 147 5.41 -13.96 -5.42
N SER A 148 6.01 -13.62 -6.55
CA SER A 148 6.41 -14.58 -7.59
C SER A 148 7.84 -15.10 -7.42
N ALA A 149 8.73 -14.27 -6.84
CA ALA A 149 10.10 -14.63 -6.49
C ALA A 149 10.61 -13.72 -5.38
N LEU A 150 11.67 -14.14 -4.70
CA LEU A 150 12.38 -13.33 -3.72
C LEU A 150 13.87 -13.70 -3.69
N GLY A 151 14.71 -12.79 -3.21
CA GLY A 151 16.15 -13.05 -3.13
C GLY A 151 16.92 -12.01 -2.34
N ARG A 152 18.25 -12.13 -2.41
CA ARG A 152 19.20 -11.26 -1.72
C ARG A 152 20.19 -10.65 -2.71
N GLY A 153 20.69 -9.47 -2.34
CA GLY A 153 21.67 -8.72 -3.13
C GLY A 153 21.03 -8.08 -4.36
N VAL A 154 21.13 -6.77 -4.43
CA VAL A 154 20.67 -5.98 -5.58
C VAL A 154 21.89 -5.27 -6.14
N PRO A 155 22.37 -5.63 -7.35
CA PRO A 155 23.53 -4.97 -7.94
C PRO A 155 23.28 -3.47 -8.10
N GLY A 156 24.14 -2.64 -7.50
CA GLY A 156 24.04 -1.18 -7.58
C GLY A 156 22.99 -0.55 -6.67
N ASP A 157 22.42 -1.30 -5.73
CA ASP A 157 21.45 -0.84 -4.74
C ASP A 157 21.86 -1.30 -3.35
N ASP A 158 21.62 -0.48 -2.32
CA ASP A 158 21.89 -0.83 -0.92
C ASP A 158 20.87 -1.81 -0.34
N ALA A 159 19.80 -2.13 -1.07
CA ALA A 159 18.80 -3.10 -0.66
C ALA A 159 19.40 -4.50 -0.57
N GLN A 160 19.34 -5.10 0.63
CA GLN A 160 19.87 -6.45 0.88
C GLN A 160 18.92 -7.56 0.40
N HIS A 161 17.63 -7.24 0.28
CA HIS A 161 16.57 -8.16 -0.14
C HIS A 161 15.71 -7.53 -1.22
N TRP A 162 15.14 -8.39 -2.05
CA TRP A 162 14.17 -8.01 -3.06
C TRP A 162 13.09 -9.09 -3.19
N PHE A 163 11.96 -8.70 -3.74
CA PHE A 163 10.90 -9.60 -4.17
C PHE A 163 10.34 -9.18 -5.53
N GLU A 164 9.63 -10.07 -6.18
CA GLU A 164 8.94 -9.82 -7.44
C GLU A 164 7.46 -10.11 -7.32
N VAL A 165 6.70 -9.33 -8.08
CA VAL A 165 5.27 -9.56 -8.34
C VAL A 165 5.03 -9.47 -9.84
N SER A 166 3.99 -10.14 -10.32
CA SER A 166 3.59 -10.07 -11.74
C SER A 166 2.27 -9.31 -11.83
N LEU A 167 2.28 -8.19 -12.53
CA LEU A 167 1.11 -7.33 -12.72
C LEU A 167 0.45 -7.63 -14.06
N ILE A 168 -0.84 -7.94 -14.02
CA ILE A 168 -1.68 -8.08 -15.23
C ILE A 168 -2.05 -6.69 -15.77
N PRO A 169 -2.41 -6.56 -17.06
CA PRO A 169 -2.76 -5.26 -17.66
C PRO A 169 -3.78 -4.46 -16.87
N THR A 170 -4.84 -5.11 -16.37
CA THR A 170 -5.87 -4.46 -15.55
C THR A 170 -5.30 -3.83 -14.28
N THR A 171 -4.36 -4.47 -13.59
CA THR A 171 -3.71 -3.91 -12.41
C THR A 171 -2.90 -2.66 -12.75
N LEU A 172 -2.17 -2.69 -13.87
CA LEU A 172 -1.41 -1.53 -14.36
C LEU A 172 -2.34 -0.37 -14.75
N GLU A 173 -3.49 -0.67 -15.34
CA GLU A 173 -4.45 0.35 -15.77
C GLU A 173 -5.17 1.01 -14.58
N LEU A 174 -5.58 0.21 -13.59
CA LEU A 174 -6.47 0.65 -12.52
C LEU A 174 -5.75 1.08 -11.22
N THR A 175 -4.42 1.01 -11.18
CA THR A 175 -3.64 1.40 -9.99
C THR A 175 -2.49 2.35 -10.33
N ASN A 176 -1.93 3.01 -9.31
CA ASN A 176 -0.76 3.86 -9.45
C ASN A 176 0.49 3.09 -9.95
N LEU A 177 0.50 1.75 -9.82
CA LEU A 177 1.62 0.91 -10.24
C LEU A 177 1.84 0.93 -11.76
N GLY A 178 0.83 1.31 -12.55
CA GLY A 178 0.98 1.48 -13.99
C GLY A 178 1.87 2.66 -14.40
N GLY A 179 2.03 3.64 -13.53
CA GLY A 179 2.95 4.77 -13.71
C GLY A 179 4.28 4.63 -12.97
N ALA A 180 4.53 3.46 -12.36
CA ALA A 180 5.74 3.25 -11.58
C ALA A 180 6.97 3.11 -12.50
N GLU A 181 8.10 3.68 -12.04
CA GLU A 181 9.41 3.63 -12.69
C GLU A 181 10.47 3.16 -11.68
N PRO A 182 11.66 2.72 -12.11
CA PRO A 182 12.76 2.45 -11.20
C PRO A 182 13.02 3.65 -10.28
N GLY A 183 13.09 3.40 -8.96
CA GLY A 183 13.19 4.42 -7.92
C GLY A 183 11.84 4.89 -7.34
N THR A 184 10.69 4.55 -7.95
CA THR A 184 9.37 4.85 -7.37
C THR A 184 9.26 4.22 -5.99
N ILE A 185 8.97 5.04 -4.98
CA ILE A 185 8.76 4.59 -3.60
C ILE A 185 7.32 4.12 -3.43
N VAL A 186 7.15 2.96 -2.81
CA VAL A 186 5.86 2.33 -2.54
C VAL A 186 5.72 1.93 -1.08
N ASN A 187 4.50 1.92 -0.58
CA ASN A 187 4.17 1.39 0.74
C ASN A 187 4.11 -0.12 0.70
N LEU A 188 4.61 -0.77 1.74
CA LEU A 188 4.57 -2.21 1.92
C LEU A 188 3.85 -2.55 3.22
N GLU A 189 2.84 -3.43 3.13
CA GLU A 189 2.24 -4.07 4.29
C GLU A 189 2.36 -5.58 4.10
N VAL A 190 3.01 -6.28 5.03
CA VAL A 190 3.14 -7.73 5.01
C VAL A 190 1.86 -8.38 5.56
N ASP A 191 1.62 -9.63 5.19
CA ASP A 191 0.46 -10.36 5.71
C ASP A 191 0.49 -10.41 7.24
N ILE A 192 -0.55 -9.87 7.88
CA ILE A 192 -0.66 -9.76 9.34
C ILE A 192 -0.56 -11.13 10.02
N VAL A 193 -0.98 -12.20 9.36
CA VAL A 193 -0.89 -13.58 9.89
C VAL A 193 0.57 -13.94 10.17
N ALA A 194 1.51 -13.56 9.30
CA ALA A 194 2.92 -13.83 9.49
C ALA A 194 3.47 -13.17 10.79
N LYS A 195 3.04 -11.94 11.09
CA LYS A 195 3.44 -11.22 12.31
C LYS A 195 2.88 -11.87 13.58
N TYR A 196 1.62 -12.33 13.55
CA TYR A 196 1.05 -13.05 14.69
C TYR A 196 1.70 -14.40 14.91
N VAL A 197 2.00 -15.14 13.84
CA VAL A 197 2.71 -16.43 13.93
C VAL A 197 4.10 -16.23 14.54
N GLU A 198 4.87 -15.25 14.07
CA GLU A 198 6.18 -14.93 14.66
C GLU A 198 6.06 -14.64 16.15
N ARG A 199 5.14 -13.74 16.54
CA ARG A 199 4.98 -13.36 17.94
C ARG A 199 4.65 -14.55 18.84
N LEU A 200 3.81 -15.47 18.38
CA LEU A 200 3.43 -16.66 19.14
C LEU A 200 4.56 -17.70 19.24
N VAL A 201 5.41 -17.79 18.21
CA VAL A 201 6.56 -18.72 18.22
C VAL A 201 7.66 -18.20 19.14
N THR A 202 8.03 -16.92 19.03
CA THR A 202 9.10 -16.31 19.85
C THR A 202 8.77 -16.31 21.34
N LEU A 203 7.51 -16.13 21.73
CA LEU A 203 7.09 -16.22 23.14
C LEU A 203 7.27 -17.62 23.76
N LYS A 204 7.39 -18.67 22.96
CA LYS A 204 7.68 -20.03 23.45
C LYS A 204 9.16 -20.28 23.70
N GLU A 205 10.04 -19.55 23.04
CA GLU A 205 11.49 -19.68 23.17
C GLU A 205 12.03 -18.91 24.38
N GLU A 206 11.26 -17.96 24.93
CA GLU A 206 11.61 -17.18 26.13
C GLU A 206 11.21 -17.88 27.45
N LYS A 207 10.66 -19.10 27.42
CA LYS A 207 10.31 -19.94 28.59
C LYS A 207 11.25 -21.15 28.72
#